data_7b5dad92c790204cbc389e186873743d
#
_entry.id   7b5dad92c790204cbc389e186873743d
#
_cell.length_a   1.000
_cell.length_b   1.000
_cell.length_c   1.000
_cell.angle_alpha   90.00
_cell.angle_beta   90.00
_cell.angle_gamma   90.00
#
_symmetry.space_group_name_H-M   'P 1'
#
loop_
_entity.id
_entity.type
_entity.pdbx_description
1 polymer ?
#
loop_
_entity_poly.entity_id
_entity_poly.type
_entity_poly.pdbx_seq_one_letter_code
_entity_poly.pdbx_strand_id
1 'polypeptide(L)'
;MLIGDKTVIRAIELDDINLLLKWREDPEISFLLGREFPLSTEMQKKWYERTLNNSSKRKFIVETKDKISIGMLGIMDIDLKNRHCECGITIGEKNYWGQGFASDALSVIIKYLFEELGMNRIYAKIYEYNQKSLKLFNSLGFQIDGEIKDFIYTDGKYYNMFILSLKKG
;
A
#
# COMPACT_ATOMS: atom_id res chain seq x y z
N MET A 1 -14.34 -0.03 -10.13
CA MET A 1 -13.04 0.59 -10.51
C MET A 1 -13.03 2.03 -10.06
N LEU A 2 -11.88 2.50 -9.56
CA LEU A 2 -11.63 3.92 -9.33
C LEU A 2 -10.62 4.40 -10.37
N ILE A 3 -10.84 5.60 -10.91
CA ILE A 3 -10.08 6.08 -12.07
C ILE A 3 -9.41 7.41 -11.71
N GLY A 4 -8.08 7.42 -11.75
CA GLY A 4 -7.24 8.60 -11.61
C GLY A 4 -6.85 9.20 -12.97
N ASP A 5 -5.94 10.15 -12.95
CA ASP A 5 -5.42 10.76 -14.20
C ASP A 5 -4.50 9.78 -14.94
N LYS A 6 -3.68 9.03 -14.20
CA LYS A 6 -2.69 8.08 -14.73
C LYS A 6 -3.06 6.62 -14.48
N THR A 7 -3.86 6.36 -13.44
CA THR A 7 -4.09 5.02 -12.93
C THR A 7 -5.55 4.59 -12.99
N VAL A 8 -5.74 3.29 -12.95
CA VAL A 8 -7.00 2.61 -12.69
C VAL A 8 -6.79 1.68 -11.51
N ILE A 9 -7.65 1.76 -10.50
CA ILE A 9 -7.63 0.89 -9.33
C ILE A 9 -8.77 -0.11 -9.47
N ARG A 10 -8.44 -1.38 -9.53
CA ARG A 10 -9.43 -2.47 -9.64
C ARG A 10 -9.28 -3.48 -8.51
N ALA A 11 -10.31 -4.27 -8.29
CA ALA A 11 -10.24 -5.39 -7.36
C ALA A 11 -9.11 -6.34 -7.76
N ILE A 12 -8.51 -6.98 -6.75
CA ILE A 12 -7.55 -8.06 -6.95
C ILE A 12 -8.29 -9.32 -7.42
N GLU A 13 -7.71 -10.03 -8.38
CA GLU A 13 -8.20 -11.29 -8.91
C GLU A 13 -7.21 -12.43 -8.66
N LEU A 14 -7.69 -13.66 -8.74
CA LEU A 14 -6.84 -14.84 -8.51
C LEU A 14 -5.66 -14.90 -9.50
N ASP A 15 -5.87 -14.45 -10.73
CA ASP A 15 -4.83 -14.43 -11.76
C ASP A 15 -3.68 -13.47 -11.47
N ASP A 16 -3.88 -12.51 -10.56
CA ASP A 16 -2.83 -11.58 -10.15
C ASP A 16 -1.77 -12.22 -9.22
N ILE A 17 -2.02 -13.41 -8.69
CA ILE A 17 -1.18 -14.04 -7.65
C ILE A 17 0.27 -14.21 -8.10
N ASN A 18 0.50 -14.65 -9.32
CA ASN A 18 1.86 -14.86 -9.83
C ASN A 18 2.61 -13.53 -10.00
N LEU A 19 1.91 -12.48 -10.39
CA LEU A 19 2.47 -11.14 -10.50
C LEU A 19 2.84 -10.56 -9.12
N LEU A 20 1.98 -10.75 -8.14
CA LEU A 20 2.26 -10.32 -6.76
C LEU A 20 3.46 -11.07 -6.17
N LEU A 21 3.60 -12.36 -6.44
CA LEU A 21 4.78 -13.14 -6.04
C LEU A 21 6.06 -12.59 -6.68
N LYS A 22 6.04 -12.36 -8.00
CA LYS A 22 7.17 -11.77 -8.73
C LYS A 22 7.64 -10.49 -8.07
N TRP A 23 6.72 -9.59 -7.70
CA TRP A 23 7.08 -8.34 -7.04
C TRP A 23 7.65 -8.55 -5.63
N ARG A 24 7.08 -9.47 -4.86
CA ARG A 24 7.59 -9.78 -3.51
C ARG A 24 8.96 -10.47 -3.52
N GLU A 25 9.28 -11.21 -4.57
CA GLU A 25 10.59 -11.87 -4.75
C GLU A 25 11.68 -10.92 -5.22
N ASP A 26 11.34 -9.74 -5.75
CA ASP A 26 12.34 -8.72 -6.08
C ASP A 26 13.05 -8.26 -4.80
N PRO A 27 14.40 -8.36 -4.73
CA PRO A 27 15.14 -8.08 -3.50
C PRO A 27 14.96 -6.65 -2.97
N GLU A 28 14.82 -5.67 -3.86
CA GLU A 28 14.65 -4.27 -3.48
C GLU A 28 13.24 -4.03 -2.92
N ILE A 29 12.22 -4.56 -3.58
CA ILE A 29 10.83 -4.46 -3.12
C ILE A 29 10.66 -5.22 -1.81
N SER A 30 11.20 -6.43 -1.72
CA SER A 30 11.19 -7.24 -0.50
C SER A 30 11.82 -6.51 0.69
N PHE A 31 12.95 -5.84 0.47
CA PHE A 31 13.59 -5.02 1.50
C PHE A 31 12.68 -3.88 1.97
N LEU A 32 12.07 -3.15 1.05
CA LEU A 32 11.14 -2.05 1.37
C LEU A 32 9.92 -2.52 2.17
N LEU A 33 9.48 -3.76 1.96
CA LEU A 33 8.34 -4.38 2.66
C LEU A 33 8.72 -5.08 3.97
N GLY A 34 10.01 -5.13 4.31
CA GLY A 34 10.50 -5.70 5.57
C GLY A 34 10.97 -7.16 5.49
N ARG A 35 11.26 -7.66 4.31
CA ARG A 35 11.73 -9.05 4.04
C ARG A 35 11.07 -10.13 4.89
N GLU A 36 10.44 -11.06 4.23
CA GLU A 36 9.85 -12.25 4.81
C GLU A 36 10.51 -13.51 4.22
N PHE A 37 10.15 -14.67 4.71
CA PHE A 37 10.50 -15.92 4.06
C PHE A 37 9.99 -15.97 2.62
N PRO A 38 10.72 -16.65 1.72
CA PRO A 38 10.21 -16.92 0.38
C PRO A 38 8.82 -17.55 0.41
N LEU A 39 7.94 -17.10 -0.47
CA LEU A 39 6.55 -17.53 -0.53
C LEU A 39 6.33 -18.48 -1.71
N SER A 40 5.60 -19.54 -1.49
CA SER A 40 5.11 -20.39 -2.57
C SER A 40 3.83 -19.82 -3.18
N THR A 41 3.51 -20.23 -4.41
CA THR A 41 2.23 -19.89 -5.06
C THR A 41 1.04 -20.31 -4.20
N GLU A 42 1.12 -21.46 -3.54
CA GLU A 42 0.06 -21.97 -2.66
C GLU A 42 -0.14 -21.12 -1.41
N MET A 43 0.96 -20.62 -0.81
CA MET A 43 0.89 -19.68 0.32
C MET A 43 0.24 -18.35 -0.11
N GLN A 44 0.55 -17.87 -1.31
CA GLN A 44 -0.02 -16.64 -1.84
C GLN A 44 -1.51 -16.79 -2.18
N LYS A 45 -1.95 -17.95 -2.70
CA LYS A 45 -3.38 -18.25 -2.90
C LYS A 45 -4.15 -18.24 -1.57
N LYS A 46 -3.61 -18.87 -0.52
CA LYS A 46 -4.21 -18.84 0.82
C LYS A 46 -4.28 -17.43 1.39
N TRP A 47 -3.26 -16.60 1.13
CA TRP A 47 -3.29 -15.19 1.49
C TRP A 47 -4.43 -14.45 0.77
N TYR A 48 -4.60 -14.70 -0.53
CA TYR A 48 -5.70 -14.14 -1.32
C TYR A 48 -7.06 -14.51 -0.74
N GLU A 49 -7.31 -15.79 -0.46
CA GLU A 49 -8.55 -16.27 0.15
C GLU A 49 -8.82 -15.61 1.50
N ARG A 50 -7.81 -15.52 2.37
CA ARG A 50 -7.94 -14.82 3.66
C ARG A 50 -8.25 -13.33 3.48
N THR A 51 -7.68 -12.72 2.47
CA THR A 51 -7.92 -11.30 2.17
C THR A 51 -9.36 -11.06 1.72
N LEU A 52 -9.90 -11.94 0.87
CA LEU A 52 -11.30 -11.86 0.43
C LEU A 52 -12.29 -11.97 1.59
N ASN A 53 -11.99 -12.81 2.57
CA ASN A 53 -12.86 -13.07 3.72
C ASN A 53 -12.65 -12.08 4.89
N ASN A 54 -11.76 -11.11 4.76
CA ASN A 54 -11.46 -10.16 5.83
C ASN A 54 -12.18 -8.82 5.59
N SER A 55 -13.16 -8.51 6.42
CA SER A 55 -13.94 -7.26 6.31
C SER A 55 -13.14 -5.99 6.61
N SER A 56 -12.05 -6.10 7.39
CA SER A 56 -11.20 -4.97 7.77
C SER A 56 -10.08 -4.67 6.77
N LYS A 57 -10.01 -5.41 5.67
CA LYS A 57 -8.96 -5.25 4.64
C LYS A 57 -9.55 -5.24 3.24
N ARG A 58 -8.94 -4.44 2.38
CA ARG A 58 -9.19 -4.47 0.93
C ARG A 58 -7.87 -4.32 0.19
N LYS A 59 -7.68 -5.13 -0.84
CA LYS A 59 -6.51 -5.07 -1.72
C LYS A 59 -6.96 -4.82 -3.15
N PHE A 60 -6.18 -4.03 -3.84
CA PHE A 60 -6.46 -3.59 -5.20
C PHE A 60 -5.21 -3.69 -6.05
N ILE A 61 -5.40 -3.94 -7.33
CA ILE A 61 -4.35 -3.79 -8.33
C ILE A 61 -4.39 -2.36 -8.88
N VAL A 62 -3.23 -1.77 -9.02
CA VAL A 62 -3.02 -0.49 -9.69
C VAL A 62 -2.57 -0.77 -11.11
N GLU A 63 -3.32 -0.27 -12.08
CA GLU A 63 -3.03 -0.38 -13.50
C GLU A 63 -2.76 0.99 -14.12
N THR A 64 -2.03 1.00 -15.22
CA THR A 64 -1.98 2.14 -16.13
C THR A 64 -3.29 2.26 -16.92
N LYS A 65 -3.47 3.35 -17.67
CA LYS A 65 -4.60 3.51 -18.59
C LYS A 65 -4.62 2.45 -19.70
N ASP A 66 -3.46 1.91 -20.03
CA ASP A 66 -3.31 0.85 -21.03
C ASP A 66 -3.52 -0.56 -20.43
N LYS A 67 -4.07 -0.65 -19.23
CA LYS A 67 -4.36 -1.91 -18.50
C LYS A 67 -3.13 -2.75 -18.18
N ILE A 68 -2.00 -2.10 -17.96
CA ILE A 68 -0.78 -2.76 -17.46
C ILE A 68 -0.82 -2.72 -15.94
N SER A 69 -0.83 -3.88 -15.29
CA SER A 69 -0.74 -4.00 -13.83
C SER A 69 0.66 -3.61 -13.36
N ILE A 70 0.75 -2.58 -12.53
CA ILE A 70 2.03 -1.99 -12.11
C ILE A 70 2.27 -2.03 -10.60
N GLY A 71 1.24 -2.28 -9.80
CA GLY A 71 1.36 -2.28 -8.35
C GLY A 71 0.12 -2.74 -7.62
N MET A 72 0.24 -2.73 -6.30
CA MET A 72 -0.84 -3.09 -5.38
C MET A 72 -1.07 -1.97 -4.38
N LEU A 73 -2.33 -1.63 -4.16
CA LEU A 73 -2.78 -0.72 -3.12
C LEU A 73 -3.58 -1.50 -2.07
N GLY A 74 -3.35 -1.20 -0.81
CA GLY A 74 -4.06 -1.84 0.29
C GLY A 74 -4.71 -0.82 1.23
N ILE A 75 -5.93 -1.14 1.66
CA ILE A 75 -6.58 -0.52 2.79
C ILE A 75 -6.65 -1.57 3.89
N MET A 76 -6.16 -1.26 5.06
CA MET A 76 -6.09 -2.15 6.21
C MET A 76 -6.71 -1.48 7.43
N ASP A 77 -6.99 -2.30 8.45
CA ASP A 77 -7.51 -1.85 9.74
C ASP A 77 -8.69 -0.88 9.60
N ILE A 78 -9.62 -1.22 8.70
CA ILE A 78 -10.83 -0.42 8.45
C ILE A 78 -11.70 -0.44 9.71
N ASP A 79 -11.82 0.71 10.36
CA ASP A 79 -12.67 0.93 11.52
C ASP A 79 -13.79 1.92 11.17
N LEU A 80 -14.96 1.38 10.87
CA LEU A 80 -16.12 2.18 10.49
C LEU A 80 -16.74 2.94 11.69
N LYS A 81 -16.55 2.46 12.91
CA LYS A 81 -17.03 3.13 14.12
C LYS A 81 -16.23 4.39 14.40
N ASN A 82 -14.90 4.28 14.40
CA ASN A 82 -14.00 5.37 14.69
C ASN A 82 -13.60 6.15 13.42
N ARG A 83 -14.02 5.68 12.24
CA ARG A 83 -13.83 6.33 10.92
C ARG A 83 -12.38 6.56 10.56
N HIS A 84 -11.55 5.53 10.71
CA HIS A 84 -10.17 5.54 10.26
C HIS A 84 -9.77 4.24 9.58
N CYS A 85 -8.71 4.30 8.79
CA CYS A 85 -8.09 3.14 8.18
C CYS A 85 -6.61 3.41 7.88
N GLU A 86 -5.85 2.34 7.69
CA GLU A 86 -4.49 2.41 7.16
C GLU A 86 -4.52 2.29 5.63
N CYS A 87 -3.67 3.03 4.93
CA CYS A 87 -3.44 2.80 3.51
C CYS A 87 -1.95 2.61 3.20
N GLY A 88 -1.69 1.82 2.18
CA GLY A 88 -0.34 1.57 1.69
C GLY A 88 -0.35 1.23 0.21
N ILE A 89 0.76 1.48 -0.47
CA ILE A 89 0.94 1.22 -1.89
C ILE A 89 2.33 0.67 -2.17
N THR A 90 2.42 -0.26 -3.09
CA THR A 90 3.67 -0.76 -3.65
C THR A 90 3.56 -0.75 -5.17
N ILE A 91 4.43 0.01 -5.83
CA ILE A 91 4.62 -0.11 -7.28
C ILE A 91 5.64 -1.22 -7.50
N GLY A 92 5.17 -2.35 -8.02
CA GLY A 92 5.99 -3.54 -8.25
C GLY A 92 6.78 -3.51 -9.55
N GLU A 93 6.31 -2.78 -10.55
CA GLU A 93 7.01 -2.57 -11.81
C GLU A 93 7.92 -1.34 -11.71
N LYS A 94 9.21 -1.56 -11.46
CA LYS A 94 10.20 -0.50 -11.18
C LYS A 94 10.35 0.53 -12.28
N ASN A 95 10.07 0.17 -13.54
CA ASN A 95 10.09 1.10 -14.67
C ASN A 95 9.07 2.25 -14.55
N TYR A 96 8.09 2.11 -13.65
CA TYR A 96 7.07 3.14 -13.37
C TYR A 96 7.38 3.98 -12.13
N TRP A 97 8.51 3.73 -11.47
CA TRP A 97 8.91 4.52 -10.30
C TRP A 97 9.26 5.97 -10.69
N GLY A 98 8.98 6.90 -9.80
CA GLY A 98 9.32 8.32 -9.97
C GLY A 98 8.50 9.06 -11.04
N GLN A 99 7.41 8.48 -11.54
CA GLN A 99 6.60 9.04 -12.60
C GLN A 99 5.19 9.47 -12.15
N GLY A 100 4.95 9.48 -10.84
CA GLY A 100 3.68 9.97 -10.26
C GLY A 100 2.53 8.94 -10.23
N PHE A 101 2.75 7.68 -10.60
CA PHE A 101 1.69 6.66 -10.57
C PHE A 101 1.21 6.36 -9.14
N ALA A 102 2.13 6.24 -8.19
CA ALA A 102 1.76 6.00 -6.78
C ALA A 102 1.00 7.17 -6.18
N SER A 103 1.42 8.40 -6.49
CA SER A 103 0.74 9.63 -6.03
C SER A 103 -0.67 9.73 -6.60
N ASP A 104 -0.84 9.45 -7.87
CA ASP A 104 -2.15 9.45 -8.54
C ASP A 104 -3.09 8.41 -7.92
N ALA A 105 -2.64 7.16 -7.79
CA ALA A 105 -3.43 6.09 -7.19
C ALA A 105 -3.84 6.38 -5.73
N LEU A 106 -2.90 6.90 -4.92
CA LEU A 106 -3.21 7.29 -3.55
C LEU A 106 -4.19 8.45 -3.49
N SER A 107 -4.06 9.46 -4.36
CA SER A 107 -5.00 10.59 -4.40
C SER A 107 -6.43 10.13 -4.68
N VAL A 108 -6.59 9.20 -5.61
CA VAL A 108 -7.90 8.62 -5.95
C VAL A 108 -8.51 7.88 -4.77
N ILE A 109 -7.75 7.00 -4.12
CA ILE A 109 -8.28 6.22 -3.00
C ILE A 109 -8.53 7.08 -1.76
N ILE A 110 -7.69 8.07 -1.48
CA ILE A 110 -7.88 9.02 -0.38
C ILE A 110 -9.19 9.79 -0.56
N LYS A 111 -9.43 10.30 -1.77
CA LYS A 111 -10.69 10.99 -2.10
C LYS A 111 -11.88 10.07 -1.85
N TYR A 112 -11.84 8.85 -2.36
CA TYR A 112 -12.91 7.86 -2.16
C TYR A 112 -13.16 7.56 -0.68
N LEU A 113 -12.09 7.36 0.09
CA LEU A 113 -12.21 7.07 1.52
C LEU A 113 -12.84 8.22 2.32
N PHE A 114 -12.51 9.46 1.99
CA PHE A 114 -13.06 10.63 2.66
C PHE A 114 -14.47 10.98 2.20
N GLU A 115 -14.72 10.96 0.90
CA GLU A 115 -15.97 11.48 0.33
C GLU A 115 -17.09 10.42 0.30
N GLU A 116 -16.75 9.17 -0.07
CA GLU A 116 -17.76 8.13 -0.23
C GLU A 116 -17.90 7.24 1.02
N LEU A 117 -16.80 6.87 1.69
CA LEU A 117 -16.86 6.04 2.89
C LEU A 117 -16.89 6.85 4.19
N GLY A 118 -16.75 8.19 4.11
CA GLY A 118 -16.86 9.07 5.27
C GLY A 118 -15.80 8.85 6.32
N MET A 119 -14.59 8.41 5.94
CA MET A 119 -13.47 8.31 6.86
C MET A 119 -13.11 9.70 7.39
N ASN A 120 -12.64 9.77 8.63
CA ASN A 120 -12.17 11.01 9.23
C ASN A 120 -10.64 11.10 9.20
N ARG A 121 -9.96 9.95 9.23
CA ARG A 121 -8.51 9.87 9.27
C ARG A 121 -8.02 8.67 8.46
N ILE A 122 -7.00 8.91 7.65
CA ILE A 122 -6.25 7.87 6.95
C ILE A 122 -4.83 7.92 7.47
N TYR A 123 -4.24 6.78 7.83
CA TYR A 123 -2.87 6.73 8.31
C TYR A 123 -2.04 5.73 7.49
N ALA A 124 -0.74 5.85 7.60
CA ALA A 124 0.23 4.96 6.98
C ALA A 124 1.36 4.66 7.97
N LYS A 125 1.88 3.44 7.91
CA LYS A 125 3.07 3.01 8.66
C LYS A 125 4.22 2.87 7.68
N ILE A 126 5.29 3.60 7.90
CA ILE A 126 6.42 3.67 6.97
C ILE A 126 7.71 3.46 7.73
N TYR A 127 8.50 2.47 7.31
CA TYR A 127 9.82 2.23 7.88
C TYR A 127 10.78 3.37 7.54
N GLU A 128 11.63 3.77 8.49
CA GLU A 128 12.51 4.92 8.34
C GLU A 128 13.45 4.85 7.13
N TYR A 129 13.83 3.65 6.69
CA TYR A 129 14.67 3.48 5.50
C TYR A 129 13.90 3.66 4.18
N ASN A 130 12.56 3.65 4.20
CA ASN A 130 11.75 3.84 3.00
C ASN A 130 11.50 5.33 2.72
N GLN A 131 12.57 6.04 2.37
CA GLN A 131 12.55 7.49 2.15
C GLN A 131 11.64 7.90 0.98
N LYS A 132 11.52 7.05 -0.04
CA LYS A 132 10.61 7.29 -1.19
C LYS A 132 9.16 7.35 -0.72
N SER A 133 8.75 6.42 0.14
CA SER A 133 7.40 6.38 0.70
C SER A 133 7.13 7.55 1.64
N LEU A 134 8.09 7.91 2.50
CA LEU A 134 7.98 9.08 3.37
C LEU A 134 7.76 10.37 2.57
N LYS A 135 8.53 10.58 1.50
CA LYS A 135 8.36 11.74 0.61
C LYS A 135 7.01 11.72 -0.10
N LEU A 136 6.58 10.56 -0.58
CA LEU A 136 5.30 10.39 -1.27
C LEU A 136 4.13 10.78 -0.36
N PHE A 137 4.03 10.19 0.84
CA PHE A 137 2.94 10.48 1.77
C PHE A 137 2.99 11.92 2.27
N ASN A 138 4.17 12.47 2.54
CA ASN A 138 4.31 13.88 2.91
C ASN A 138 3.81 14.82 1.79
N SER A 139 4.10 14.51 0.53
CA SER A 139 3.62 15.30 -0.63
C SER A 139 2.09 15.29 -0.77
N LEU A 140 1.43 14.27 -0.24
CA LEU A 140 -0.03 14.15 -0.21
C LEU A 140 -0.67 14.81 1.04
N GLY A 141 0.13 15.47 1.87
CA GLY A 141 -0.34 16.19 3.05
C GLY A 141 -0.35 15.37 4.35
N PHE A 142 0.15 14.13 4.33
CA PHE A 142 0.30 13.35 5.56
C PHE A 142 1.38 13.97 6.45
N GLN A 143 1.12 13.97 7.74
CA GLN A 143 2.04 14.46 8.77
C GLN A 143 2.42 13.33 9.72
N ILE A 144 3.62 13.38 10.28
CA ILE A 144 4.10 12.39 11.26
C ILE A 144 3.35 12.60 12.58
N ASP A 145 2.62 11.57 13.00
CA ASP A 145 1.94 11.54 14.31
C ASP A 145 2.82 10.92 15.39
N GLY A 146 3.72 10.02 15.01
CA GLY A 146 4.56 9.32 15.96
C GLY A 146 5.66 8.49 15.31
N GLU A 147 6.55 7.99 16.16
CA GLU A 147 7.67 7.14 15.81
C GLU A 147 7.74 5.98 16.82
N ILE A 148 7.85 4.76 16.31
CA ILE A 148 8.14 3.58 17.13
C ILE A 148 9.59 3.17 16.86
N LYS A 149 10.40 3.20 17.91
CA LYS A 149 11.83 2.86 17.82
C LYS A 149 12.03 1.36 17.75
N ASP A 150 13.10 0.96 17.03
CA ASP A 150 13.51 -0.44 16.91
C ASP A 150 12.38 -1.39 16.51
N PHE A 151 11.54 -0.96 15.59
CA PHE A 151 10.31 -1.66 15.23
C PHE A 151 10.52 -2.82 14.26
N ILE A 152 11.46 -2.68 13.33
CA ILE A 152 11.74 -3.71 12.32
C ILE A 152 13.22 -4.08 12.32
N TYR A 153 13.50 -5.38 12.25
CA TYR A 153 14.84 -5.91 12.12
C TYR A 153 15.08 -6.43 10.70
N THR A 154 16.05 -5.83 10.01
CA THR A 154 16.44 -6.26 8.66
C THR A 154 17.91 -5.89 8.40
N ASP A 155 18.61 -6.66 7.56
CA ASP A 155 20.02 -6.45 7.26
C ASP A 155 20.92 -6.29 8.51
N GLY A 156 20.62 -7.05 9.56
CA GLY A 156 21.45 -7.11 10.78
C GLY A 156 21.25 -5.96 11.76
N LYS A 157 20.24 -5.11 11.57
CA LYS A 157 19.97 -3.98 12.48
C LYS A 157 18.48 -3.63 12.60
N TYR A 158 18.16 -2.89 13.65
CA TYR A 158 16.84 -2.34 13.87
C TYR A 158 16.64 -1.00 13.17
N TYR A 159 15.44 -0.77 12.73
CA TYR A 159 14.99 0.50 12.19
C TYR A 159 13.68 0.93 12.85
N ASN A 160 13.48 2.24 12.90
CA ASN A 160 12.25 2.82 13.42
C ASN A 160 11.13 2.75 12.36
N MET A 161 9.89 2.91 12.85
CA MET A 161 8.72 3.05 12.00
C MET A 161 8.01 4.35 12.34
N PHE A 162 7.68 5.13 11.31
CA PHE A 162 6.86 6.31 11.44
C PHE A 162 5.38 5.99 11.21
N ILE A 163 4.52 6.62 11.98
CA ILE A 163 3.09 6.67 11.74
C ILE A 163 2.77 8.06 11.22
N LEU A 164 2.27 8.13 9.98
CA LEU A 164 1.82 9.37 9.36
C LEU A 164 0.31 9.33 9.19
N SER A 165 -0.35 10.47 9.27
CA SER A 165 -1.78 10.53 8.99
C SER A 165 -2.20 11.77 8.23
N LEU A 166 -3.34 11.64 7.56
CA LEU A 166 -4.08 12.70 6.91
C LEU A 166 -5.48 12.74 7.51
N LYS A 167 -5.86 13.88 8.04
CA LYS A 167 -7.21 14.10 8.57
C LYS A 167 -8.06 14.77 7.52
N LYS A 168 -9.34 14.41 7.45
CA LYS A 168 -10.32 15.09 6.59
C LYS A 168 -10.40 16.57 6.98
N GLY A 169 -10.19 17.38 6.00
CA GLY A 169 -10.26 18.85 6.13
C GLY A 169 -11.69 19.37 6.23
#